data_e26378e54f0d1cbd24f12b812c9379c2
#
_entry.id   e26378e54f0d1cbd24f12b812c9379c2
#
_cell.length_a   1.000
_cell.length_b   1.000
_cell.length_c   1.000
_cell.angle_alpha   90.00
_cell.angle_beta   90.00
_cell.angle_gamma   90.00
#
_symmetry.space_group_name_H-M   'P 1'
#
loop_
_entity.id
_entity.type
_entity.pdbx_description
1 polymer ?
#
loop_
_entity_poly.entity_id
_entity_poly.type
_entity_poly.pdbx_seq_one_letter_code
_entity_poly.pdbx_strand_id
1 'polypeptide(L)'
;MPQAEENFAAGPKVQDTSNGADAGADAGANAGVGAGGSSPAGHRARLRARLLGGGAEALADYEVLEYLLFAAIKQGDTKPAAKDLIARFGSLAGVLNADPKALQSVKGVGETSAAALKSVALAARRMARVKVQQEPVLGSWQALLDYLTIDMAHLTVERVRVLYLNTKNRLVLDQHVGDGSIDEASIHPREIIRQALDIGATALILVHNHPSGNPQPSRADIQITSRIAEAGRLLGIMVHDHIIIGSQGHVSLKQKGLI
;
A
#
# COMPACT_ATOMS: atom_id res chain seq x y z
N MET A 1 -37.21 -7.10 -40.06
CA MET A 1 -38.40 -6.21 -40.08
C MET A 1 -39.33 -6.59 -38.93
N PRO A 2 -39.89 -5.63 -38.13
CA PRO A 2 -39.68 -4.19 -38.16
C PRO A 2 -38.99 -3.62 -36.93
N GLN A 3 -38.49 -2.50 -37.11
CA GLN A 3 -38.18 -1.30 -36.35
C GLN A 3 -39.32 -0.82 -35.45
N ALA A 4 -38.98 -0.27 -34.30
CA ALA A 4 -39.77 0.77 -33.64
C ALA A 4 -38.80 1.78 -33.01
N GLU A 5 -38.93 2.98 -33.54
CA GLU A 5 -38.26 4.24 -33.18
C GLU A 5 -38.95 4.89 -31.98
N GLU A 6 -38.16 5.76 -31.36
CA GLU A 6 -38.52 7.02 -30.70
C GLU A 6 -39.30 7.05 -29.37
N ASN A 7 -38.72 7.71 -28.38
CA ASN A 7 -39.25 9.02 -27.95
C ASN A 7 -38.30 9.77 -27.03
N PHE A 8 -37.90 10.96 -27.51
CA PHE A 8 -37.29 12.06 -26.76
C PHE A 8 -38.39 12.79 -25.98
N ALA A 9 -38.21 13.06 -24.71
CA ALA A 9 -39.06 14.03 -23.99
C ALA A 9 -38.19 14.99 -23.19
N ALA A 10 -38.41 16.25 -23.45
CA ALA A 10 -37.72 17.45 -22.98
C ALA A 10 -37.95 17.75 -21.49
N GLY A 11 -36.94 18.34 -20.84
CA GLY A 11 -37.03 18.88 -19.49
C GLY A 11 -37.72 20.28 -19.44
N PRO A 12 -38.22 20.70 -18.26
CA PRO A 12 -38.87 22.00 -18.11
C PRO A 12 -37.88 23.14 -17.83
N LYS A 13 -38.26 24.30 -18.34
CA LYS A 13 -37.58 25.60 -18.31
C LYS A 13 -37.60 26.25 -16.92
N VAL A 14 -36.48 26.86 -16.59
CA VAL A 14 -36.33 27.82 -15.47
C VAL A 14 -37.05 29.12 -15.82
N GLN A 15 -37.87 29.64 -14.91
CA GLN A 15 -38.41 31.01 -14.97
C GLN A 15 -37.63 31.93 -14.02
N ASP A 16 -37.13 32.97 -14.62
CA ASP A 16 -36.49 34.14 -14.01
C ASP A 16 -37.58 35.11 -13.53
N THR A 17 -37.52 35.57 -12.29
CA THR A 17 -38.27 36.74 -11.84
C THR A 17 -37.38 37.64 -10.98
N SER A 18 -36.94 38.70 -11.57
CA SER A 18 -36.38 39.91 -10.96
C SER A 18 -37.48 40.80 -10.37
N ASN A 19 -37.27 41.33 -9.17
CA ASN A 19 -37.66 42.69 -8.67
C ASN A 19 -37.30 42.74 -7.18
N GLY A 20 -36.63 43.72 -6.61
CA GLY A 20 -36.49 45.14 -6.87
C GLY A 20 -36.52 45.82 -5.50
N ALA A 21 -35.43 46.48 -5.13
CA ALA A 21 -35.23 47.62 -4.24
C ALA A 21 -36.06 47.73 -2.92
N ASP A 22 -35.44 47.89 -1.75
CA ASP A 22 -35.30 49.22 -1.17
C ASP A 22 -34.36 49.27 0.05
N ALA A 23 -33.86 50.47 0.33
CA ALA A 23 -32.80 50.83 1.23
C ALA A 23 -33.22 50.86 2.71
N GLY A 24 -32.24 50.61 3.59
CA GLY A 24 -32.32 50.86 5.02
C GLY A 24 -30.94 50.79 5.67
N ALA A 25 -30.29 51.93 5.81
CA ALA A 25 -29.06 52.09 6.58
C ALA A 25 -29.34 51.86 8.07
N ASP A 26 -28.51 51.10 8.76
CA ASP A 26 -28.07 51.52 10.08
C ASP A 26 -26.71 50.93 10.48
N ALA A 27 -26.03 51.67 11.31
CA ALA A 27 -24.63 51.68 11.63
C ALA A 27 -24.21 50.60 12.64
N GLY A 28 -22.97 50.15 12.49
CA GLY A 28 -22.11 49.96 13.64
C GLY A 28 -22.04 48.57 14.28
N ALA A 29 -21.05 47.80 13.87
CA ALA A 29 -20.16 47.15 14.81
C ALA A 29 -18.97 46.54 14.05
N ASN A 30 -17.90 47.29 14.07
CA ASN A 30 -16.55 46.83 13.69
C ASN A 30 -16.10 45.75 14.71
N ALA A 31 -16.41 44.51 14.43
CA ALA A 31 -15.80 43.36 15.12
C ALA A 31 -14.60 42.92 14.33
N GLY A 32 -13.43 43.30 14.81
CA GLY A 32 -12.13 42.98 14.25
C GLY A 32 -12.01 41.50 13.86
N VAL A 33 -11.73 41.27 12.59
CA VAL A 33 -11.20 40.02 12.13
C VAL A 33 -9.79 39.89 12.74
N GLY A 34 -9.77 39.39 13.98
CA GLY A 34 -8.54 38.97 14.62
C GLY A 34 -7.89 37.91 13.75
N ALA A 35 -6.68 38.18 13.30
CA ALA A 35 -5.78 37.20 12.75
C ALA A 35 -5.62 36.07 13.79
N GLY A 36 -6.49 35.09 13.73
CA GLY A 36 -6.50 33.91 14.59
C GLY A 36 -5.27 33.08 14.29
N GLY A 37 -4.19 33.38 14.98
CA GLY A 37 -3.06 32.46 15.11
C GLY A 37 -3.65 31.12 15.57
N SER A 38 -3.61 30.10 14.71
CA SER A 38 -4.26 28.83 14.98
C SER A 38 -3.56 28.15 16.14
N SER A 39 -4.18 28.13 17.31
CA SER A 39 -3.66 27.39 18.44
C SER A 39 -3.45 25.92 18.04
N PRO A 40 -2.43 25.22 18.60
CA PRO A 40 -2.20 23.80 18.31
C PRO A 40 -3.45 22.93 18.50
N ALA A 41 -4.29 23.25 19.49
CA ALA A 41 -5.56 22.57 19.74
C ALA A 41 -6.57 22.77 18.59
N GLY A 42 -6.71 24.00 18.08
CA GLY A 42 -7.57 24.31 16.94
C GLY A 42 -7.08 23.65 15.64
N HIS A 43 -5.76 23.53 15.46
CA HIS A 43 -5.18 22.83 14.32
C HIS A 43 -5.50 21.33 14.36
N ARG A 44 -5.32 20.66 15.49
CA ARG A 44 -5.68 19.25 15.69
C ARG A 44 -7.17 19.00 15.43
N ALA A 45 -8.04 19.89 15.88
CA ALA A 45 -9.48 19.79 15.65
C ALA A 45 -9.83 19.89 14.16
N ARG A 46 -9.20 20.83 13.42
CA ARG A 46 -9.39 20.95 11.96
C ARG A 46 -8.92 19.72 11.18
N LEU A 47 -7.73 19.19 11.50
CA LEU A 47 -7.24 17.96 10.85
C LEU A 47 -8.18 16.77 11.11
N ARG A 48 -8.68 16.64 12.33
CA ARG A 48 -9.65 15.61 12.68
C ARG A 48 -10.95 15.75 11.88
N ALA A 49 -11.48 16.95 11.78
CA ALA A 49 -12.70 17.20 11.02
C ALA A 49 -12.52 16.86 9.53
N ARG A 50 -11.37 17.22 8.94
CA ARG A 50 -11.03 16.86 7.55
C ARG A 50 -10.90 15.35 7.38
N LEU A 51 -10.23 14.64 8.31
CA LEU A 51 -10.06 13.19 8.26
C LEU A 51 -11.41 12.47 8.34
N LEU A 52 -12.33 12.92 9.20
CA LEU A 52 -13.62 12.27 9.41
C LEU A 52 -14.66 12.65 8.35
N GLY A 53 -14.59 13.86 7.79
CA GLY A 53 -15.55 14.36 6.81
C GLY A 53 -15.08 14.30 5.35
N GLY A 54 -13.80 14.01 5.10
CA GLY A 54 -13.22 13.95 3.77
C GLY A 54 -12.96 12.52 3.32
N GLY A 55 -12.86 12.31 1.99
CA GLY A 55 -12.41 11.04 1.42
C GLY A 55 -10.91 10.78 1.61
N ALA A 56 -10.38 9.76 0.94
CA ALA A 56 -8.97 9.35 1.02
C ALA A 56 -7.97 10.49 0.72
N GLU A 57 -8.35 11.43 -0.13
CA GLU A 57 -7.52 12.57 -0.55
C GLU A 57 -7.67 13.81 0.35
N ALA A 58 -8.38 13.70 1.48
CA ALA A 58 -8.66 14.85 2.36
C ALA A 58 -7.41 15.42 3.03
N LEU A 59 -6.37 14.61 3.22
CA LEU A 59 -5.12 14.97 3.89
C LEU A 59 -3.92 14.67 2.99
N ALA A 60 -2.94 15.56 2.97
CA ALA A 60 -1.64 15.27 2.39
C ALA A 60 -0.84 14.30 3.29
N ASP A 61 0.14 13.58 2.74
CA ASP A 61 0.95 12.58 3.45
C ASP A 61 1.51 13.08 4.78
N TYR A 62 2.05 14.31 4.79
CA TYR A 62 2.59 14.89 6.03
C TYR A 62 1.49 15.19 7.06
N GLU A 63 0.25 15.52 6.62
CA GLU A 63 -0.89 15.75 7.51
C GLU A 63 -1.41 14.44 8.12
N VAL A 64 -1.37 13.35 7.35
CA VAL A 64 -1.64 12.00 7.87
C VAL A 64 -0.63 11.63 8.95
N LEU A 65 0.66 11.84 8.68
CA LEU A 65 1.72 11.61 9.69
C LEU A 65 1.57 12.50 10.91
N GLU A 66 1.27 13.77 10.71
CA GLU A 66 1.01 14.71 11.81
C GLU A 66 -0.14 14.21 12.69
N TYR A 67 -1.22 13.74 12.08
CA TYR A 67 -2.36 13.19 12.81
C TYR A 67 -2.00 11.91 13.58
N LEU A 68 -1.23 11.01 12.98
CA LEU A 68 -0.74 9.80 13.65
C LEU A 68 0.16 10.13 14.86
N LEU A 69 1.02 11.14 14.71
CA LEU A 69 1.88 11.61 15.79
C LEU A 69 1.10 12.22 16.96
N PHE A 70 -0.12 12.74 16.76
CA PHE A 70 -0.97 13.22 17.85
C PHE A 70 -1.29 12.14 18.89
N ALA A 71 -1.35 10.87 18.48
CA ALA A 71 -1.59 9.77 19.40
C ALA A 71 -0.44 9.56 20.39
N ALA A 72 0.79 9.83 19.95
CA ALA A 72 2.00 9.66 20.76
C ALA A 72 2.46 10.95 21.44
N ILE A 73 2.26 12.10 20.80
CA ILE A 73 2.70 13.43 21.25
C ILE A 73 1.48 14.24 21.66
N LYS A 74 1.19 14.24 22.95
CA LYS A 74 -0.02 14.88 23.50
C LYS A 74 0.01 16.41 23.42
N GLN A 75 1.20 17.01 23.52
CA GLN A 75 1.39 18.48 23.53
C GLN A 75 2.44 18.92 22.50
N GLY A 76 2.32 20.13 22.00
CA GLY A 76 3.25 20.73 21.04
C GLY A 76 2.81 20.57 19.59
N ASP A 77 3.63 21.12 18.71
CA ASP A 77 3.46 21.08 17.26
C ASP A 77 4.18 19.87 16.68
N THR A 78 3.43 18.98 16.04
CA THR A 78 3.97 17.77 15.41
C THR A 78 4.25 17.95 13.91
N LYS A 79 3.83 19.08 13.34
CA LYS A 79 4.02 19.37 11.92
C LYS A 79 5.48 19.40 11.46
N PRO A 80 6.44 19.99 12.21
CA PRO A 80 7.85 19.93 11.85
C PRO A 80 8.35 18.48 11.78
N ALA A 81 8.07 17.67 12.81
CA ALA A 81 8.47 16.27 12.85
C ALA A 81 7.87 15.45 11.66
N ALA A 82 6.60 15.69 11.33
CA ALA A 82 5.96 15.03 10.19
C ALA A 82 6.64 15.40 8.86
N LYS A 83 6.97 16.69 8.66
CA LYS A 83 7.67 17.15 7.46
C LYS A 83 9.10 16.61 7.38
N ASP A 84 9.83 16.58 8.50
CA ASP A 84 11.19 16.05 8.57
C ASP A 84 11.21 14.55 8.27
N LEU A 85 10.19 13.81 8.75
CA LEU A 85 10.00 12.39 8.41
C LEU A 85 9.80 12.20 6.89
N ILE A 86 8.90 12.97 6.26
CA ILE A 86 8.71 12.88 4.79
C ILE A 86 9.98 13.28 4.05
N ALA A 87 10.64 14.36 4.46
CA ALA A 87 11.87 14.80 3.81
C ALA A 87 12.98 13.73 3.88
N ARG A 88 13.07 13.00 5.00
CA ARG A 88 14.08 11.96 5.20
C ARG A 88 13.78 10.64 4.51
N PHE A 89 12.52 10.21 4.53
CA PHE A 89 12.12 8.87 4.04
C PHE A 89 11.34 8.91 2.72
N GLY A 90 11.12 10.08 2.14
CA GLY A 90 10.60 10.31 0.80
C GLY A 90 9.07 10.27 0.68
N SER A 91 8.36 9.46 1.48
CA SER A 91 6.90 9.28 1.38
C SER A 91 6.31 8.77 2.70
N LEU A 92 4.99 8.80 2.83
CA LEU A 92 4.27 8.16 3.94
C LEU A 92 4.63 6.67 4.06
N ALA A 93 4.66 5.95 2.94
CA ALA A 93 5.04 4.54 2.91
C ALA A 93 6.49 4.35 3.37
N GLY A 94 7.42 5.20 2.92
CA GLY A 94 8.81 5.20 3.37
C GLY A 94 8.94 5.38 4.88
N VAL A 95 8.21 6.32 5.45
CA VAL A 95 8.17 6.54 6.91
C VAL A 95 7.62 5.32 7.66
N LEU A 96 6.46 4.82 7.26
CA LEU A 96 5.79 3.70 7.95
C LEU A 96 6.63 2.42 7.91
N ASN A 97 7.45 2.25 6.87
CA ASN A 97 8.30 1.07 6.70
C ASN A 97 9.73 1.25 7.25
N ALA A 98 10.17 2.48 7.56
CA ALA A 98 11.51 2.76 8.07
C ALA A 98 11.83 1.99 9.37
N ASP A 99 13.12 1.74 9.58
CA ASP A 99 13.62 1.14 10.81
C ASP A 99 13.26 1.99 12.03
N PRO A 100 12.84 1.39 13.16
CA PRO A 100 12.46 2.14 14.35
C PRO A 100 13.55 3.06 14.90
N LYS A 101 14.82 2.66 14.84
CA LYS A 101 15.95 3.51 15.29
C LYS A 101 16.18 4.68 14.33
N ALA A 102 16.01 4.44 13.02
CA ALA A 102 16.06 5.49 12.01
C ALA A 102 14.94 6.53 12.19
N LEU A 103 13.72 6.10 12.53
CA LEU A 103 12.62 7.00 12.89
C LEU A 103 12.96 7.86 14.10
N GLN A 104 13.48 7.24 15.17
CA GLN A 104 13.83 7.92 16.41
C GLN A 104 14.99 8.92 16.27
N SER A 105 15.79 8.84 15.19
CA SER A 105 16.83 9.83 14.92
C SER A 105 16.28 11.16 14.37
N VAL A 106 14.99 11.22 14.03
CA VAL A 106 14.31 12.48 13.65
C VAL A 106 13.89 13.23 14.92
N LYS A 107 14.21 14.53 14.97
CA LYS A 107 13.90 15.38 16.13
C LYS A 107 12.41 15.36 16.45
N GLY A 108 12.07 15.09 17.69
CA GLY A 108 10.67 15.04 18.16
C GLY A 108 9.99 13.67 17.97
N VAL A 109 10.70 12.67 17.43
CA VAL A 109 10.20 11.30 17.26
C VAL A 109 10.86 10.40 18.29
N GLY A 110 10.16 10.08 19.35
CA GLY A 110 10.61 9.13 20.38
C GLY A 110 10.12 7.70 20.09
N GLU A 111 10.43 6.79 21.02
CA GLU A 111 10.05 5.38 20.95
C GLU A 111 8.53 5.19 20.79
N THR A 112 7.72 5.93 21.57
CA THR A 112 6.25 5.88 21.51
C THR A 112 5.73 6.30 20.11
N SER A 113 6.33 7.34 19.53
CA SER A 113 5.97 7.80 18.19
C SER A 113 6.34 6.77 17.12
N ALA A 114 7.54 6.20 17.21
CA ALA A 114 7.97 5.14 16.31
C ALA A 114 7.05 3.91 16.43
N ALA A 115 6.68 3.49 17.64
CA ALA A 115 5.76 2.39 17.87
C ALA A 115 4.36 2.67 17.29
N ALA A 116 3.84 3.88 17.43
CA ALA A 116 2.56 4.28 16.84
C ALA A 116 2.58 4.18 15.31
N LEU A 117 3.64 4.67 14.66
CA LEU A 117 3.82 4.56 13.21
C LEU A 117 3.94 3.09 12.76
N LYS A 118 4.71 2.27 13.47
CA LYS A 118 4.88 0.85 13.16
C LYS A 118 3.58 0.05 13.35
N SER A 119 2.72 0.43 14.30
CA SER A 119 1.41 -0.22 14.49
C SER A 119 0.48 -0.01 13.30
N VAL A 120 0.51 1.18 12.67
CA VAL A 120 -0.25 1.47 11.44
C VAL A 120 0.27 0.62 10.28
N ALA A 121 1.58 0.53 10.08
CA ALA A 121 2.18 -0.32 9.06
C ALA A 121 1.77 -1.81 9.26
N LEU A 122 1.79 -2.29 10.50
CA LEU A 122 1.37 -3.65 10.82
C LEU A 122 -0.12 -3.87 10.51
N ALA A 123 -0.98 -2.91 10.87
CA ALA A 123 -2.41 -2.99 10.56
C ALA A 123 -2.67 -3.05 9.05
N ALA A 124 -2.02 -2.18 8.28
CA ALA A 124 -2.13 -2.17 6.82
C ALA A 124 -1.71 -3.51 6.19
N ARG A 125 -0.58 -4.09 6.63
CA ARG A 125 -0.13 -5.42 6.18
C ARG A 125 -1.14 -6.52 6.50
N ARG A 126 -1.70 -6.52 7.71
CA ARG A 126 -2.71 -7.51 8.12
C ARG A 126 -3.97 -7.40 7.29
N MET A 127 -4.46 -6.18 7.03
CA MET A 127 -5.63 -5.95 6.19
C MET A 127 -5.41 -6.43 4.76
N ALA A 128 -4.28 -6.09 4.15
CA ALA A 128 -3.93 -6.56 2.80
C ALA A 128 -3.85 -8.09 2.72
N ARG A 129 -3.25 -8.75 3.74
CA ARG A 129 -3.13 -10.21 3.81
C ARG A 129 -4.49 -10.92 3.87
N VAL A 130 -5.45 -10.38 4.65
CA VAL A 130 -6.79 -10.98 4.78
C VAL A 130 -7.45 -11.11 3.40
N LYS A 131 -7.37 -10.07 2.57
CA LYS A 131 -7.97 -10.07 1.24
C LYS A 131 -7.37 -11.17 0.34
N VAL A 132 -6.04 -11.35 0.37
CA VAL A 132 -5.35 -12.40 -0.40
C VAL A 132 -5.72 -13.81 0.08
N GLN A 133 -6.01 -13.99 1.38
CA GLN A 133 -6.39 -15.28 1.94
C GLN A 133 -7.85 -15.68 1.65
N GLN A 134 -8.74 -14.71 1.50
CA GLN A 134 -10.18 -14.97 1.33
C GLN A 134 -10.57 -15.30 -0.11
N GLU A 135 -9.83 -14.81 -1.09
CA GLU A 135 -10.14 -14.96 -2.51
C GLU A 135 -9.10 -15.83 -3.23
N PRO A 136 -9.46 -16.45 -4.38
CA PRO A 136 -8.48 -17.08 -5.26
C PRO A 136 -7.46 -16.03 -5.75
N VAL A 137 -6.18 -16.32 -5.60
CA VAL A 137 -5.08 -15.39 -5.93
C VAL A 137 -5.14 -14.91 -7.38
N LEU A 138 -5.46 -15.81 -8.32
CA LEU A 138 -5.55 -15.45 -9.74
C LEU A 138 -6.78 -14.59 -10.07
N GLY A 139 -7.84 -14.65 -9.27
CA GLY A 139 -9.02 -13.79 -9.41
C GLY A 139 -8.86 -12.42 -8.77
N SER A 140 -7.92 -12.27 -7.85
CA SER A 140 -7.63 -11.04 -7.10
C SER A 140 -6.17 -10.61 -7.23
N TRP A 141 -5.63 -10.67 -8.45
CA TRP A 141 -4.21 -10.43 -8.74
C TRP A 141 -3.70 -9.09 -8.22
N GLN A 142 -4.49 -8.02 -8.37
CA GLN A 142 -4.12 -6.71 -7.84
C GLN A 142 -4.00 -6.72 -6.31
N ALA A 143 -4.90 -7.41 -5.61
CA ALA A 143 -4.80 -7.53 -4.15
C ALA A 143 -3.54 -8.27 -3.70
N LEU A 144 -3.09 -9.27 -4.47
CA LEU A 144 -1.81 -9.93 -4.24
C LEU A 144 -0.64 -8.95 -4.43
N LEU A 145 -0.63 -8.19 -5.52
CA LEU A 145 0.42 -7.21 -5.78
C LEU A 145 0.47 -6.12 -4.71
N ASP A 146 -0.69 -5.62 -4.27
CA ASP A 146 -0.79 -4.64 -3.19
C ASP A 146 -0.20 -5.19 -1.87
N TYR A 147 -0.57 -6.44 -1.52
CA TYR A 147 -0.04 -7.12 -0.35
C TYR A 147 1.49 -7.27 -0.42
N LEU A 148 2.00 -7.77 -1.54
CA LEU A 148 3.44 -7.96 -1.72
C LEU A 148 4.20 -6.63 -1.72
N THR A 149 3.66 -5.59 -2.34
CA THR A 149 4.27 -4.26 -2.36
C THR A 149 4.33 -3.66 -0.97
N ILE A 150 3.24 -3.72 -0.20
CA ILE A 150 3.21 -3.24 1.20
C ILE A 150 4.23 -3.99 2.06
N ASP A 151 4.41 -5.29 1.83
CA ASP A 151 5.26 -6.13 2.69
C ASP A 151 6.74 -6.13 2.27
N MET A 152 7.06 -5.98 0.98
CA MET A 152 8.39 -6.26 0.46
C MET A 152 9.10 -5.09 -0.23
N ALA A 153 8.38 -4.12 -0.82
CA ALA A 153 9.01 -3.07 -1.65
C ALA A 153 10.00 -2.16 -0.89
N HIS A 154 9.92 -2.13 0.44
CA HIS A 154 10.74 -1.29 1.31
C HIS A 154 11.93 -2.02 1.95
N LEU A 155 12.04 -3.33 1.73
CA LEU A 155 13.10 -4.13 2.37
C LEU A 155 14.47 -3.75 1.79
N THR A 156 15.45 -3.60 2.67
CA THR A 156 16.83 -3.27 2.34
C THR A 156 17.70 -4.50 2.07
N VAL A 157 17.15 -5.67 2.34
CA VAL A 157 17.76 -6.98 2.03
C VAL A 157 16.83 -7.70 1.08
N GLU A 158 17.39 -8.37 0.09
CA GLU A 158 16.61 -9.23 -0.80
C GLU A 158 16.01 -10.38 0.00
N ARG A 159 14.73 -10.60 -0.18
CA ARG A 159 13.96 -11.64 0.51
C ARG A 159 13.21 -12.47 -0.49
N VAL A 160 13.35 -13.77 -0.38
CA VAL A 160 12.65 -14.72 -1.24
C VAL A 160 11.52 -15.40 -0.47
N ARG A 161 10.36 -15.44 -1.10
CA ARG A 161 9.14 -16.07 -0.57
C ARG A 161 8.54 -17.01 -1.62
N VAL A 162 7.81 -18.00 -1.15
CA VAL A 162 6.99 -18.87 -1.98
C VAL A 162 5.57 -18.86 -1.47
N LEU A 163 4.65 -18.56 -2.36
CA LEU A 163 3.21 -18.61 -2.13
C LEU A 163 2.70 -19.95 -2.67
N TYR A 164 2.26 -20.81 -1.79
CA TYR A 164 1.73 -22.14 -2.15
C TYR A 164 0.21 -22.08 -2.29
N LEU A 165 -0.32 -22.62 -3.38
CA LEU A 165 -1.73 -22.53 -3.73
C LEU A 165 -2.33 -23.94 -3.86
N ASN A 166 -3.61 -24.05 -3.47
CA ASN A 166 -4.37 -25.28 -3.70
C ASN A 166 -5.00 -25.31 -5.11
N THR A 167 -5.74 -26.37 -5.43
CA THR A 167 -6.43 -26.58 -6.71
C THR A 167 -7.42 -25.47 -7.09
N LYS A 168 -7.87 -24.67 -6.12
CA LYS A 168 -8.75 -23.51 -6.32
C LYS A 168 -7.97 -22.19 -6.40
N ASN A 169 -6.64 -22.24 -6.52
CA ASN A 169 -5.73 -21.10 -6.49
C ASN A 169 -5.87 -20.23 -5.24
N ARG A 170 -6.24 -20.80 -4.11
CA ARG A 170 -6.26 -20.14 -2.81
C ARG A 170 -4.93 -20.31 -2.12
N LEU A 171 -4.47 -19.27 -1.45
CA LEU A 171 -3.24 -19.25 -0.67
C LEU A 171 -3.36 -20.21 0.52
N VAL A 172 -2.54 -21.27 0.53
CA VAL A 172 -2.43 -22.25 1.63
C VAL A 172 -1.32 -21.82 2.59
N LEU A 173 -0.16 -21.47 2.03
CA LEU A 173 1.00 -21.07 2.81
C LEU A 173 1.74 -19.95 2.08
N ASP A 174 2.18 -18.98 2.84
CA ASP A 174 3.10 -17.91 2.42
C ASP A 174 4.37 -18.10 3.24
N GLN A 175 5.41 -18.64 2.62
CA GLN A 175 6.64 -19.03 3.27
C GLN A 175 7.80 -18.11 2.90
N HIS A 176 8.47 -17.59 3.90
CA HIS A 176 9.80 -17.01 3.75
C HIS A 176 10.82 -18.14 3.57
N VAL A 177 11.60 -18.08 2.49
CA VAL A 177 12.57 -19.12 2.14
C VAL A 177 13.99 -18.71 2.50
N GLY A 178 14.34 -17.43 2.32
CA GLY A 178 15.67 -16.93 2.65
C GLY A 178 15.82 -15.43 2.42
N ASP A 179 16.84 -14.86 3.03
CA ASP A 179 17.33 -13.51 2.82
C ASP A 179 18.69 -13.57 2.11
N GLY A 180 18.99 -12.59 1.25
CA GLY A 180 20.15 -12.54 0.37
C GLY A 180 19.76 -12.67 -1.09
N SER A 181 20.69 -12.39 -2.02
CA SER A 181 20.40 -12.53 -3.45
C SER A 181 19.99 -13.98 -3.78
N ILE A 182 19.21 -14.14 -4.84
CA ILE A 182 18.79 -15.49 -5.28
C ILE A 182 19.97 -16.42 -5.53
N ASP A 183 21.13 -15.86 -5.93
CA ASP A 183 22.39 -16.60 -6.10
C ASP A 183 23.02 -17.02 -4.76
N GLU A 184 22.84 -16.23 -3.71
CA GLU A 184 23.43 -16.44 -2.37
C GLU A 184 22.43 -17.10 -1.43
N ALA A 185 21.12 -16.82 -1.57
CA ALA A 185 20.07 -17.53 -0.86
C ALA A 185 20.09 -19.00 -1.32
N SER A 186 20.29 -19.93 -0.39
CA SER A 186 20.26 -21.38 -0.67
C SER A 186 18.86 -21.85 -1.07
N ILE A 187 18.35 -21.33 -2.19
CA ILE A 187 17.06 -21.72 -2.73
C ILE A 187 17.24 -23.08 -3.42
N HIS A 188 16.78 -24.10 -2.75
CA HIS A 188 16.85 -25.46 -3.29
C HIS A 188 15.48 -25.86 -3.87
N PRO A 189 15.36 -26.08 -5.20
CA PRO A 189 14.12 -26.55 -5.82
C PRO A 189 13.49 -27.74 -5.09
N ARG A 190 14.31 -28.71 -4.64
CA ARG A 190 13.86 -29.89 -3.89
C ARG A 190 13.09 -29.52 -2.62
N GLU A 191 13.51 -28.49 -1.87
CA GLU A 191 12.87 -28.10 -0.61
C GLU A 191 11.54 -27.39 -0.88
N ILE A 192 11.46 -26.55 -1.92
CA ILE A 192 10.23 -25.92 -2.36
C ILE A 192 9.20 -26.95 -2.79
N ILE A 193 9.62 -27.91 -3.62
CA ILE A 193 8.74 -28.96 -4.11
C ILE A 193 8.32 -29.91 -2.98
N ARG A 194 9.25 -30.30 -2.09
CA ARG A 194 8.93 -31.09 -0.91
C ARG A 194 7.87 -30.40 -0.06
N GLN A 195 8.05 -29.10 0.24
CA GLN A 195 7.07 -28.33 1.01
C GLN A 195 5.70 -28.30 0.31
N ALA A 196 5.68 -28.12 -1.02
CA ALA A 196 4.42 -28.15 -1.78
C ALA A 196 3.68 -29.48 -1.64
N LEU A 197 4.41 -30.61 -1.72
CA LEU A 197 3.85 -31.96 -1.54
C LEU A 197 3.34 -32.16 -0.12
N ASP A 198 4.13 -31.77 0.89
CA ASP A 198 3.79 -31.95 2.31
C ASP A 198 2.48 -31.25 2.70
N ILE A 199 2.17 -30.10 2.08
CA ILE A 199 0.95 -29.33 2.36
C ILE A 199 -0.17 -29.52 1.32
N GLY A 200 0.04 -30.39 0.33
CA GLY A 200 -0.94 -30.64 -0.73
C GLY A 200 -1.16 -29.45 -1.67
N ALA A 201 -0.16 -28.59 -1.86
CA ALA A 201 -0.24 -27.51 -2.83
C ALA A 201 -0.09 -28.04 -4.25
N THR A 202 -0.85 -27.50 -5.19
CA THR A 202 -0.84 -27.85 -6.61
C THR A 202 -0.22 -26.79 -7.50
N ALA A 203 -0.02 -25.59 -6.95
CA ALA A 203 0.67 -24.51 -7.65
C ALA A 203 1.43 -23.63 -6.67
N LEU A 204 2.37 -22.84 -7.19
CA LEU A 204 3.14 -21.90 -6.44
C LEU A 204 3.43 -20.62 -7.25
N ILE A 205 3.65 -19.53 -6.54
CA ILE A 205 4.17 -18.26 -7.06
C ILE A 205 5.46 -17.96 -6.29
N LEU A 206 6.56 -17.75 -7.00
CA LEU A 206 7.80 -17.24 -6.44
C LEU A 206 7.71 -15.73 -6.31
N VAL A 207 8.27 -15.19 -5.25
CA VAL A 207 8.31 -13.74 -5.04
C VAL A 207 9.65 -13.36 -4.41
N HIS A 208 10.29 -12.32 -4.91
CA HIS A 208 11.38 -11.67 -4.20
C HIS A 208 11.38 -10.16 -4.43
N ASN A 209 12.08 -9.44 -3.60
CA ASN A 209 12.26 -8.00 -3.76
C ASN A 209 13.68 -7.65 -4.18
N HIS A 210 13.83 -6.60 -4.97
CA HIS A 210 15.11 -5.97 -5.26
C HIS A 210 15.29 -4.70 -4.43
N PRO A 211 16.24 -4.68 -3.48
CA PRO A 211 16.54 -3.50 -2.65
C PRO A 211 16.98 -2.27 -3.46
N SER A 212 17.50 -2.47 -4.68
CA SER A 212 17.83 -1.38 -5.62
C SER A 212 16.60 -0.58 -6.06
N GLY A 213 15.40 -1.14 -5.87
CA GLY A 213 14.14 -0.58 -6.34
C GLY A 213 13.77 -0.93 -7.78
N ASN A 214 14.73 -1.35 -8.62
CA ASN A 214 14.47 -1.77 -10.00
C ASN A 214 14.05 -3.25 -10.05
N PRO A 215 12.80 -3.59 -10.47
CA PRO A 215 12.30 -4.96 -10.45
C PRO A 215 12.69 -5.78 -11.70
N GLN A 216 13.70 -5.37 -12.46
CA GLN A 216 14.10 -6.14 -13.65
C GLN A 216 14.75 -7.47 -13.25
N PRO A 217 14.32 -8.61 -13.85
CA PRO A 217 14.84 -9.93 -13.51
C PRO A 217 16.29 -10.10 -13.92
N SER A 218 17.06 -10.75 -13.08
CA SER A 218 18.39 -11.25 -13.39
C SER A 218 18.32 -12.57 -14.19
N ARG A 219 19.45 -13.01 -14.73
CA ARG A 219 19.56 -14.35 -15.34
C ARG A 219 19.34 -15.46 -14.31
N ALA A 220 19.81 -15.26 -13.09
CA ALA A 220 19.65 -16.20 -11.99
C ALA A 220 18.17 -16.39 -11.62
N ASP A 221 17.38 -15.31 -11.59
CA ASP A 221 15.93 -15.36 -11.32
C ASP A 221 15.22 -16.26 -12.35
N ILE A 222 15.56 -16.09 -13.62
CA ILE A 222 14.97 -16.88 -14.70
C ILE A 222 15.41 -18.35 -14.58
N GLN A 223 16.69 -18.62 -14.33
CA GLN A 223 17.22 -19.98 -14.24
C GLN A 223 16.63 -20.76 -13.06
N ILE A 224 16.60 -20.16 -11.86
CA ILE A 224 16.04 -20.84 -10.69
C ILE A 224 14.55 -21.11 -10.86
N THR A 225 13.81 -20.16 -11.48
CA THR A 225 12.40 -20.34 -11.77
C THR A 225 12.16 -21.51 -12.72
N SER A 226 12.94 -21.59 -13.80
CA SER A 226 12.85 -22.71 -14.75
C SER A 226 13.15 -24.05 -14.09
N ARG A 227 14.19 -24.14 -13.24
CA ARG A 227 14.52 -25.36 -12.49
C ARG A 227 13.41 -25.79 -11.55
N ILE A 228 12.77 -24.86 -10.86
CA ILE A 228 11.63 -25.15 -9.97
C ILE A 228 10.43 -25.60 -10.79
N ALA A 229 10.15 -24.95 -11.92
CA ALA A 229 9.05 -25.30 -12.81
C ALA A 229 9.23 -26.71 -13.40
N GLU A 230 10.43 -27.07 -13.85
CA GLU A 230 10.75 -28.42 -14.33
C GLU A 230 10.57 -29.47 -13.24
N ALA A 231 11.10 -29.23 -12.05
CA ALA A 231 10.98 -30.15 -10.92
C ALA A 231 9.51 -30.35 -10.50
N GLY A 232 8.72 -29.29 -10.48
CA GLY A 232 7.31 -29.33 -10.09
C GLY A 232 6.43 -30.01 -11.13
N ARG A 233 6.69 -29.82 -12.41
CA ARG A 233 5.86 -30.31 -13.52
C ARG A 233 5.63 -31.84 -13.47
N LEU A 234 6.65 -32.60 -13.19
CA LEU A 234 6.56 -34.06 -13.10
C LEU A 234 5.75 -34.55 -11.90
N LEU A 235 5.59 -33.69 -10.90
CA LEU A 235 4.89 -33.97 -9.65
C LEU A 235 3.52 -33.28 -9.58
N GLY A 236 3.06 -32.69 -10.69
CA GLY A 236 1.77 -32.00 -10.76
C GLY A 236 1.72 -30.66 -10.02
N ILE A 237 2.88 -30.06 -9.73
CA ILE A 237 3.00 -28.75 -9.10
C ILE A 237 3.35 -27.71 -10.16
N MET A 238 2.47 -26.73 -10.36
CA MET A 238 2.63 -25.68 -11.38
C MET A 238 3.27 -24.43 -10.80
N VAL A 239 4.26 -23.87 -11.47
CA VAL A 239 4.72 -22.50 -11.20
C VAL A 239 3.82 -21.52 -11.97
N HIS A 240 2.96 -20.80 -11.27
CA HIS A 240 2.05 -19.82 -11.89
C HIS A 240 2.77 -18.57 -12.34
N ASP A 241 3.71 -18.08 -11.52
CA ASP A 241 4.49 -16.89 -11.84
C ASP A 241 5.74 -16.79 -10.96
N HIS A 242 6.61 -15.86 -11.30
CA HIS A 242 7.64 -15.31 -10.45
C HIS A 242 7.53 -13.78 -10.49
N ILE A 243 7.26 -13.19 -9.33
CA ILE A 243 7.02 -11.75 -9.17
C ILE A 243 8.23 -11.12 -8.48
N ILE A 244 8.79 -10.10 -9.11
CA ILE A 244 9.88 -9.31 -8.53
C ILE A 244 9.32 -7.96 -8.11
N ILE A 245 9.52 -7.60 -6.84
CA ILE A 245 9.01 -6.37 -6.24
C ILE A 245 10.16 -5.38 -6.05
N GLY A 246 9.96 -4.14 -6.50
CA GLY A 246 10.86 -3.02 -6.23
C GLY A 246 10.09 -1.77 -5.80
N SER A 247 10.78 -0.76 -5.32
CA SER A 247 10.16 0.53 -4.99
C SER A 247 9.65 1.27 -6.23
N GLN A 248 10.12 0.91 -7.43
CA GLN A 248 9.70 1.46 -8.71
C GLN A 248 8.57 0.64 -9.37
N GLY A 249 8.01 -0.36 -8.68
CA GLY A 249 6.95 -1.22 -9.18
C GLY A 249 7.28 -2.71 -9.07
N HIS A 250 6.69 -3.50 -9.95
CA HIS A 250 6.89 -4.95 -9.97
C HIS A 250 7.06 -5.47 -11.40
N VAL A 251 7.61 -6.68 -11.51
CA VAL A 251 7.72 -7.43 -12.77
C VAL A 251 7.23 -8.86 -12.55
N SER A 252 6.40 -9.35 -13.47
CA SER A 252 5.99 -10.74 -13.59
C SER A 252 6.80 -11.41 -14.71
N LEU A 253 7.49 -12.50 -14.42
CA LEU A 253 8.24 -13.26 -15.41
C LEU A 253 7.31 -13.87 -16.44
N LYS A 254 6.13 -14.34 -16.02
CA LYS A 254 5.11 -14.88 -16.91
C LYS A 254 4.58 -13.85 -17.90
N GLN A 255 4.27 -12.64 -17.44
CA GLN A 255 3.82 -11.56 -18.34
C GLN A 255 4.90 -11.17 -19.35
N LYS A 256 6.18 -11.31 -18.98
CA LYS A 256 7.31 -11.10 -19.88
C LYS A 256 7.60 -12.28 -20.81
N GLY A 257 6.90 -13.40 -20.67
CA GLY A 257 7.15 -14.62 -21.46
C GLY A 257 8.50 -15.27 -21.16
N LEU A 258 8.99 -15.14 -19.93
CA LEU A 258 10.29 -15.69 -19.49
C LEU A 258 10.17 -17.06 -18.81
N ILE A 259 8.93 -17.49 -18.53
CA ILE A 259 8.55 -18.78 -17.98
C ILE A 259 7.26 -19.30 -18.59
#